data_6ce3d6ed367c286ef982a1614f73655a
#
_entry.id   6ce3d6ed367c286ef982a1614f73655a
#
_cell.length_a   1.000
_cell.length_b   1.000
_cell.length_c   1.000
_cell.angle_alpha   90.00
_cell.angle_beta   90.00
_cell.angle_gamma   90.00
#
_symmetry.space_group_name_H-M   'P 1'
#
loop_
_entity.id
_entity.type
_entity.pdbx_description
1 polymer ?
#
loop_
_entity_poly.entity_id
_entity_poly.type
_entity_poly.pdbx_seq_one_letter_code
_entity_poly.pdbx_strand_id
1 'polypeptide(L)'
;MNAAEFVGIMFLARDVTHSVHLNTRSYAKHKALNEFYDEIVDLADDFAEAYQGRHGLIGPISLQSAKKTSNVLDFLKDSLDDIEKSRYEVCDKADTAMQNKIGRAHV
;
A
#
# COMPACT_ATOMS: atom_id res chain seq x y z
N MET A 1 12.32 5.38 -3.71
CA MET A 1 11.35 5.07 -2.63
C MET A 1 12.00 4.16 -1.61
N ASN A 2 11.94 4.53 -0.33
CA ASN A 2 12.42 3.66 0.76
C ASN A 2 11.26 2.88 1.40
N ALA A 3 11.57 2.01 2.37
CA ALA A 3 10.56 1.16 3.01
C ALA A 3 9.49 1.98 3.75
N ALA A 4 9.88 3.06 4.44
CA ALA A 4 8.93 3.92 5.14
C ALA A 4 7.96 4.63 4.17
N GLU A 5 8.47 5.09 3.03
CA GLU A 5 7.63 5.68 1.98
C GLU A 5 6.68 4.65 1.38
N PHE A 6 7.16 3.41 1.17
CA PHE A 6 6.31 2.32 0.67
C PHE A 6 5.14 2.04 1.61
N VAL A 7 5.40 1.95 2.92
CA VAL A 7 4.34 1.75 3.92
C VAL A 7 3.40 2.96 3.95
N GLY A 8 3.94 4.18 3.82
CA GLY A 8 3.13 5.39 3.74
C GLY A 8 2.16 5.40 2.57
N ILE A 9 2.58 4.88 1.41
CA ILE A 9 1.71 4.72 0.23
C ILE A 9 0.61 3.70 0.51
N MET A 10 0.92 2.60 1.20
CA MET A 10 -0.09 1.61 1.58
C MET A 10 -1.12 2.20 2.54
N PHE A 11 -0.68 3.01 3.50
CA PHE A 11 -1.59 3.72 4.41
C PHE A 11 -2.50 4.67 3.66
N LEU A 12 -1.96 5.41 2.70
CA LEU A 12 -2.76 6.31 1.87
C LEU A 12 -3.78 5.54 1.03
N ALA A 13 -3.38 4.44 0.42
CA ALA A 13 -4.28 3.59 -0.35
C ALA A 13 -5.44 3.08 0.53
N ARG A 14 -5.14 2.67 1.75
CA ARG A 14 -6.15 2.26 2.72
C ARG A 14 -7.13 3.39 3.01
N ASP A 15 -6.64 4.58 3.30
CA ASP A 15 -7.49 5.71 3.69
C ASP A 15 -8.36 6.20 2.53
N VAL A 16 -7.80 6.27 1.33
CA VAL A 16 -8.55 6.68 0.14
C VAL A 16 -9.66 5.68 -0.19
N THR A 17 -9.34 4.39 -0.15
CA THR A 17 -10.36 3.36 -0.44
C THR A 17 -11.43 3.29 0.63
N HIS A 18 -11.07 3.48 1.90
CA HIS A 18 -12.03 3.55 2.99
C HIS A 18 -12.99 4.74 2.80
N SER A 19 -12.46 5.90 2.43
CA SER A 19 -13.27 7.09 2.16
C SER A 19 -14.27 6.85 1.03
N VAL A 20 -13.83 6.26 -0.07
CA VAL A 20 -14.71 5.94 -1.20
C VAL A 20 -15.75 4.89 -0.79
N HIS A 21 -15.35 3.88 -0.01
CA HIS A 21 -16.26 2.88 0.54
C HIS A 21 -17.43 3.51 1.31
N LEU A 22 -17.13 4.52 2.14
CA LEU A 22 -18.15 5.20 2.93
C LEU A 22 -19.08 6.07 2.09
N ASN A 23 -18.63 6.54 0.93
CA ASN A 23 -19.35 7.50 0.10
C ASN A 23 -19.96 6.90 -1.16
N THR A 24 -19.72 5.64 -1.46
CA THR A 24 -20.31 5.02 -2.65
C THR A 24 -21.77 4.63 -2.42
N ARG A 25 -22.59 4.75 -3.47
CA ARG A 25 -23.97 4.30 -3.48
C ARG A 25 -24.13 2.88 -4.01
N SER A 26 -23.05 2.30 -4.53
CA SER A 26 -23.04 0.92 -5.03
C SER A 26 -22.68 -0.05 -3.92
N TYR A 27 -23.58 -0.96 -3.58
CA TYR A 27 -23.31 -1.98 -2.56
C TYR A 27 -22.15 -2.90 -2.95
N ALA A 28 -22.08 -3.30 -4.21
CA ALA A 28 -20.98 -4.15 -4.68
C ALA A 28 -19.62 -3.44 -4.54
N LYS A 29 -19.57 -2.16 -4.88
CA LYS A 29 -18.37 -1.34 -4.74
C LYS A 29 -18.00 -1.13 -3.28
N HIS A 30 -18.98 -0.86 -2.43
CA HIS A 30 -18.82 -0.73 -0.98
C HIS A 30 -18.18 -1.98 -0.39
N LYS A 31 -18.69 -3.16 -0.74
CA LYS A 31 -18.18 -4.44 -0.26
C LYS A 31 -16.77 -4.73 -0.77
N ALA A 32 -16.52 -4.53 -2.07
CA ALA A 32 -15.20 -4.76 -2.67
C ALA A 32 -14.13 -3.85 -2.08
N LEU A 33 -14.45 -2.58 -1.85
CA LEU A 33 -13.52 -1.63 -1.23
C LEU A 33 -13.23 -1.98 0.23
N ASN A 34 -14.23 -2.48 0.97
CA ASN A 34 -14.03 -2.93 2.33
C ASN A 34 -13.04 -4.10 2.41
N GLU A 35 -13.20 -5.09 1.55
CA GLU A 35 -12.27 -6.22 1.48
C GLU A 35 -10.85 -5.75 1.12
N PHE A 36 -10.72 -4.82 0.19
CA PHE A 36 -9.44 -4.28 -0.24
C PHE A 36 -8.70 -3.57 0.90
N TYR A 37 -9.35 -2.63 1.59
CA TYR A 37 -8.62 -1.86 2.60
C TYR A 37 -8.34 -2.67 3.86
N ASP A 38 -9.16 -3.66 4.21
CA ASP A 38 -8.85 -4.58 5.30
C ASP A 38 -7.61 -5.41 4.97
N GLU A 39 -7.51 -5.89 3.75
CA GLU A 39 -6.39 -6.72 3.31
C GLU A 39 -5.08 -5.92 3.22
N ILE A 40 -5.14 -4.67 2.77
CA ILE A 40 -3.92 -3.86 2.64
C ILE A 40 -3.31 -3.48 3.99
N VAL A 41 -4.12 -3.37 5.04
CA VAL A 41 -3.61 -3.15 6.41
C VAL A 41 -2.75 -4.34 6.84
N ASP A 42 -3.25 -5.55 6.65
CA ASP A 42 -2.52 -6.77 7.00
C ASP A 42 -1.22 -6.90 6.19
N LEU A 43 -1.27 -6.59 4.90
CA LEU A 43 -0.08 -6.62 4.03
C LEU A 43 0.95 -5.57 4.45
N ALA A 44 0.51 -4.37 4.83
CA ALA A 44 1.41 -3.32 5.31
C ALA A 44 2.11 -3.74 6.60
N ASP A 45 1.38 -4.32 7.54
CA ASP A 45 1.93 -4.80 8.80
C ASP A 45 2.91 -5.96 8.57
N ASP A 46 2.55 -6.94 7.75
CA ASP A 46 3.42 -8.04 7.39
C ASP A 46 4.74 -7.57 6.77
N PHE A 47 4.64 -6.63 5.84
CA PHE A 47 5.82 -6.06 5.18
C PHE A 47 6.70 -5.32 6.19
N ALA A 48 6.10 -4.41 6.98
CA ALA A 48 6.85 -3.60 7.95
C ALA A 48 7.53 -4.47 9.00
N GLU A 49 6.84 -5.46 9.55
CA GLU A 49 7.39 -6.35 10.56
C GLU A 49 8.53 -7.20 10.00
N ALA A 50 8.37 -7.74 8.79
CA ALA A 50 9.43 -8.52 8.13
C ALA A 50 10.65 -7.65 7.81
N TYR A 51 10.43 -6.42 7.35
CA TYR A 51 11.51 -5.47 7.10
C TYR A 51 12.27 -5.15 8.39
N GLN A 52 11.55 -4.86 9.47
CA GLN A 52 12.15 -4.52 10.76
C GLN A 52 12.93 -5.69 11.36
N GLY A 53 12.49 -6.91 11.12
CA GLY A 53 13.21 -8.11 11.55
C GLY A 53 14.56 -8.28 10.87
N ARG A 54 14.77 -7.70 9.68
CA ARG A 54 16.01 -7.80 8.91
C ARG A 54 16.90 -6.57 8.99
N HIS A 55 16.29 -5.40 9.06
CA HIS A 55 17.00 -4.12 8.87
C HIS A 55 16.88 -3.17 10.05
N GLY A 56 16.14 -3.54 11.10
CA GLY A 56 15.85 -2.67 12.24
C GLY A 56 14.60 -1.84 12.01
N LEU A 57 14.30 -0.95 12.95
CA LEU A 57 13.07 -0.15 12.89
C LEU A 57 12.97 0.65 11.60
N ILE A 58 11.77 0.66 11.03
CA ILE A 58 11.50 1.31 9.75
C ILE A 58 11.63 2.85 9.82
N GLY A 59 11.54 3.39 11.03
CA GLY A 59 11.60 4.83 11.25
C GLY A 59 10.25 5.54 11.02
N PRO A 60 10.25 6.87 11.07
CA PRO A 60 9.02 7.64 10.88
C PRO A 60 8.40 7.36 9.49
N ILE A 61 7.11 7.09 9.48
CA ILE A 61 6.36 6.87 8.24
C ILE A 61 5.78 8.19 7.78
N SER A 62 6.17 8.63 6.58
CA SER A 62 5.61 9.82 5.95
C SER A 62 4.14 9.57 5.60
N LEU A 63 3.23 10.21 6.33
CA LEU A 63 1.83 10.19 6.01
C LEU A 63 1.58 11.06 4.78
N GLN A 64 1.11 10.43 3.71
CA GLN A 64 0.86 11.10 2.44
C GLN A 64 -0.54 11.72 2.45
N SER A 65 -0.70 12.83 1.71
CA SER A 65 -2.02 13.41 1.46
C SER A 65 -2.44 13.08 0.03
N ALA A 66 -3.66 12.56 -0.12
CA ALA A 66 -4.24 12.39 -1.43
C ALA A 66 -4.55 13.75 -2.03
N LYS A 67 -4.07 14.02 -3.24
CA LYS A 67 -4.65 15.09 -4.05
C LYS A 67 -6.11 14.71 -4.31
N LYS A 68 -7.01 15.70 -4.40
CA LYS A 68 -8.40 15.45 -4.79
C LYS A 68 -8.42 14.72 -6.13
N THR A 69 -8.47 13.39 -6.08
CA THR A 69 -8.67 12.59 -7.26
C THR A 69 -10.13 12.16 -7.25
N SER A 70 -10.84 12.52 -8.30
CA SER A 70 -12.21 12.09 -8.51
C SER A 70 -12.32 10.60 -8.84
N ASN A 71 -11.18 9.91 -9.06
CA ASN A 71 -11.15 8.53 -9.52
C ASN A 71 -10.17 7.69 -8.69
N VAL A 72 -10.73 6.87 -7.79
CA VAL A 72 -9.97 5.97 -6.94
C VAL A 72 -9.18 4.92 -7.75
N LEU A 73 -9.71 4.50 -8.91
CA LEU A 73 -9.04 3.50 -9.75
C LEU A 73 -7.73 4.05 -10.33
N ASP A 74 -7.73 5.31 -10.78
CA ASP A 74 -6.52 5.96 -11.28
C ASP A 74 -5.48 6.12 -10.16
N PHE A 75 -5.93 6.52 -8.98
CA PHE A 75 -5.06 6.61 -7.80
C PHE A 75 -4.40 5.28 -7.48
N LEU A 76 -5.18 4.20 -7.42
CA LEU A 76 -4.68 2.86 -7.12
C LEU A 76 -3.73 2.36 -8.20
N LYS A 77 -4.05 2.59 -9.46
CA LYS A 77 -3.20 2.20 -10.58
C LYS A 77 -1.85 2.90 -10.52
N ASP A 78 -1.83 4.21 -10.29
CA ASP A 78 -0.61 4.99 -10.17
C ASP A 78 0.23 4.53 -8.98
N SER A 79 -0.41 4.24 -7.84
CA SER A 79 0.27 3.74 -6.65
C SER A 79 0.90 2.37 -6.90
N LEU A 80 0.20 1.47 -7.59
CA LEU A 80 0.71 0.15 -7.94
C LEU A 80 1.89 0.25 -8.93
N ASP A 81 1.81 1.15 -9.90
CA ASP A 81 2.91 1.39 -10.84
C ASP A 81 4.15 1.92 -10.11
N ASP A 82 3.99 2.82 -9.16
CA ASP A 82 5.08 3.34 -8.34
C ASP A 82 5.73 2.24 -7.50
N ILE A 83 4.92 1.36 -6.92
CA ILE A 83 5.41 0.21 -6.16
C ILE A 83 6.26 -0.70 -7.05
N GLU A 84 5.78 -1.02 -8.24
CA GLU A 84 6.49 -1.91 -9.16
C GLU A 84 7.82 -1.30 -9.64
N LYS A 85 7.82 -0.02 -9.97
CA LYS A 85 9.05 0.69 -10.40
C LYS A 85 10.08 0.79 -9.28
N SER A 86 9.63 0.91 -8.04
CA SER A 86 10.49 1.23 -6.90
C SER A 86 10.82 0.03 -6.01
N ARG A 87 10.31 -1.16 -6.33
CA ARG A 87 10.43 -2.32 -5.45
C ARG A 87 11.87 -2.71 -5.10
N TYR A 88 12.82 -2.54 -6.03
CA TYR A 88 14.22 -2.87 -5.79
C TYR A 88 14.97 -1.76 -5.05
N GLU A 89 14.42 -0.55 -5.01
CA GLU A 89 14.91 0.52 -4.16
C GLU A 89 14.49 0.32 -2.70
N VAL A 90 13.33 -0.31 -2.49
CA VAL A 90 12.79 -0.59 -1.15
C VAL A 90 13.55 -1.73 -0.49
N CYS A 91 13.78 -2.82 -1.22
CA CYS A 91 14.46 -4.01 -0.74
C CYS A 91 15.40 -4.56 -1.80
N ASP A 92 16.47 -5.25 -1.36
CA ASP A 92 17.39 -5.92 -2.26
C ASP A 92 16.61 -6.91 -3.15
N LYS A 93 16.95 -6.91 -4.44
CA LYS A 93 16.39 -7.86 -5.42
C LYS A 93 16.60 -9.31 -5.00
N ALA A 94 17.71 -9.61 -4.32
CA ALA A 94 18.02 -10.97 -3.83
C ALA A 94 17.17 -11.38 -2.61
N ASP A 95 16.49 -10.44 -1.95
CA ASP A 95 15.59 -10.74 -0.84
C ASP A 95 14.22 -11.18 -1.36
N THR A 96 14.13 -12.46 -1.75
CA THR A 96 12.93 -13.01 -2.36
C THR A 96 11.71 -12.97 -1.44
N ALA A 97 11.91 -13.16 -0.13
CA ALA A 97 10.80 -13.10 0.83
C ALA A 97 10.18 -11.70 0.88
N MET A 98 11.01 -10.65 0.90
CA MET A 98 10.52 -9.27 0.90
C MET A 98 9.93 -8.88 -0.46
N GLN A 99 10.53 -9.32 -1.55
CA GLN A 99 10.00 -9.06 -2.90
C GLN A 99 8.64 -9.73 -3.11
N ASN A 100 8.44 -10.93 -2.54
CA ASN A 100 7.14 -11.61 -2.59
C ASN A 100 6.06 -10.83 -1.82
N LYS A 101 6.39 -10.25 -0.67
CA LYS A 101 5.46 -9.41 0.10
C LYS A 101 5.08 -8.14 -0.67
N ILE A 102 6.04 -7.49 -1.31
CA ILE A 102 5.81 -6.34 -2.18
C ILE A 102 4.89 -6.72 -3.34
N GLY A 103 5.16 -7.87 -3.98
CA GLY A 103 4.34 -8.39 -5.07
C GLY A 103 2.89 -8.63 -4.67
N ARG A 104 2.63 -9.14 -3.46
CA ARG A 104 1.27 -9.31 -2.93
C ARG A 104 0.56 -7.97 -2.74
N ALA A 105 1.27 -6.95 -2.26
CA ALA A 105 0.71 -5.61 -2.11
C ALA A 105 0.38 -4.97 -3.46
N HIS A 106 1.15 -5.31 -4.50
CA HIS A 106 0.94 -4.82 -5.85
C HIS A 106 -0.32 -5.40 -6.51
N VAL A 107 -0.66 -6.64 -6.22
CA VAL A 107 -1.84 -7.32 -6.77
C VAL A 107 -3.13 -6.83 -6.13
#